data_4a85b552c3dd9f43f8ee471fdf0d80ec
#
_entry.id   4a85b552c3dd9f43f8ee471fdf0d80ec
#
_cell.length_a   1.000
_cell.length_b   1.000
_cell.length_c   1.000
_cell.angle_alpha   90.00
_cell.angle_beta   90.00
_cell.angle_gamma   90.00
#
_symmetry.space_group_name_H-M   'P 1'
#
loop_
_entity.id
_entity.type
_entity.pdbx_description
1 polymer ?
#
loop_
_entity_poly.entity_id
_entity_poly.type
_entity_poly.pdbx_seq_one_letter_code
_entity_poly.pdbx_strand_id
1 'polypeptide(L)'
;TEIYLFPYTTLSDLQLVRVVDTLKQPNGIIGTADGKTLFVADIGDRKTYRFDIQPDGSLTNQKLFCELGSDGMTIDSEGNLYLTGRGVSVFDKTGRKIDQIDIPESWTANVCFGGADRKTLFITASKGLYSVRIRFKGQDQAK
;
A
#
# COMPACT_ATOMS: atom_id res chain seq x y z
N THR A 1 7.97 -0.84 -23.28
CA THR A 1 7.31 0.20 -22.45
C THR A 1 6.23 0.89 -23.27
N GLU A 2 4.98 0.84 -22.80
CA GLU A 2 3.85 1.53 -23.46
C GLU A 2 3.74 2.94 -22.89
N ILE A 3 3.69 3.96 -23.77
CA ILE A 3 3.54 5.36 -23.41
C ILE A 3 2.21 5.86 -23.96
N TYR A 4 1.39 6.47 -23.10
CA TYR A 4 0.10 7.03 -23.43
C TYR A 4 0.14 8.57 -23.30
N LEU A 5 -0.22 9.30 -24.35
CA LEU A 5 -0.29 10.77 -24.34
C LEU A 5 -1.73 11.23 -24.15
N PHE A 6 -1.93 12.18 -23.25
CA PHE A 6 -3.22 12.79 -22.97
C PHE A 6 -3.29 14.19 -23.62
N PRO A 7 -4.03 14.38 -24.73
CA PRO A 7 -3.96 15.62 -25.52
C PRO A 7 -4.68 16.83 -24.90
N TYR A 8 -5.40 16.65 -23.78
CA TYR A 8 -6.26 17.71 -23.23
C TYR A 8 -6.04 18.00 -21.73
N THR A 9 -4.82 17.82 -21.21
CA THR A 9 -4.54 18.13 -19.82
C THR A 9 -4.00 19.56 -19.69
N THR A 10 -4.49 20.31 -18.70
CA THR A 10 -3.91 21.60 -18.29
C THR A 10 -2.56 21.45 -17.58
N LEU A 11 -2.20 20.22 -17.21
CA LEU A 11 -0.86 19.85 -16.75
C LEU A 11 -0.09 19.38 -17.98
N SER A 12 0.82 20.21 -18.47
CA SER A 12 1.60 19.97 -19.67
C SER A 12 2.32 18.62 -19.62
N ASP A 13 2.26 17.87 -20.70
CA ASP A 13 3.11 16.70 -21.00
C ASP A 13 2.97 15.51 -20.05
N LEU A 14 1.75 15.18 -19.59
CA LEU A 14 1.51 13.94 -18.87
C LEU A 14 1.73 12.73 -19.81
N GLN A 15 2.67 11.88 -19.42
CA GLN A 15 2.93 10.60 -20.06
C GLN A 15 2.56 9.47 -19.10
N LEU A 16 1.71 8.56 -19.54
CA LEU A 16 1.44 7.31 -18.82
C LEU A 16 2.45 6.27 -19.29
N VAL A 17 3.22 5.74 -18.35
CA VAL A 17 4.24 4.73 -18.59
C VAL A 17 3.90 3.47 -17.81
N ARG A 18 3.84 2.31 -18.48
CA ARG A 18 3.74 1.03 -17.80
C ARG A 18 5.12 0.65 -17.27
N VAL A 19 5.30 0.71 -15.95
CA VAL A 19 6.60 0.44 -15.29
C VAL A 19 6.79 -1.02 -14.90
N VAL A 20 5.69 -1.81 -14.77
CA VAL A 20 5.71 -3.25 -14.49
C VAL A 20 4.58 -3.93 -15.25
N ASP A 21 4.84 -5.08 -15.86
CA ASP A 21 3.88 -5.89 -16.63
C ASP A 21 3.80 -7.35 -16.18
N THR A 22 4.47 -7.71 -15.09
CA THR A 22 4.59 -9.08 -14.58
C THR A 22 3.58 -9.45 -13.50
N LEU A 23 2.78 -8.46 -13.02
CA LEU A 23 1.77 -8.67 -12.00
C LEU A 23 0.47 -9.21 -12.62
N LYS A 24 -0.27 -10.04 -11.85
CA LYS A 24 -1.53 -10.66 -12.31
C LYS A 24 -2.74 -9.76 -12.12
N GLN A 25 -2.87 -9.19 -10.90
CA GLN A 25 -3.99 -8.29 -10.55
C GLN A 25 -3.52 -7.34 -9.44
N PRO A 26 -2.66 -6.35 -9.76
CA PRO A 26 -2.19 -5.39 -8.78
C PRO A 26 -3.37 -4.53 -8.27
N ASN A 27 -3.39 -4.28 -6.95
CA ASN A 27 -4.43 -3.48 -6.31
C ASN A 27 -3.83 -2.56 -5.24
N GLY A 28 -3.66 -3.03 -3.99
CA GLY A 28 -3.11 -2.21 -2.92
C GLY A 28 -1.71 -1.67 -3.26
N ILE A 29 -1.47 -0.40 -2.95
CA ILE A 29 -0.21 0.27 -3.26
C ILE A 29 0.14 1.32 -2.22
N ILE A 30 1.40 1.39 -1.80
CA ILE A 30 1.91 2.44 -0.91
C ILE A 30 3.41 2.66 -1.13
N GLY A 31 3.82 3.93 -1.18
CA GLY A 31 5.23 4.32 -1.17
C GLY A 31 5.72 4.65 0.23
N THR A 32 7.01 4.46 0.49
CA THR A 32 7.65 4.96 1.72
C THR A 32 7.82 6.48 1.69
N ALA A 33 7.82 7.12 2.87
CA ALA A 33 7.93 8.58 3.01
C ALA A 33 9.24 9.14 2.42
N ASP A 34 10.29 8.35 2.36
CA ASP A 34 11.58 8.74 1.74
C ASP A 34 11.58 8.64 0.20
N GLY A 35 10.46 8.17 -0.40
CA GLY A 35 10.30 8.03 -1.84
C GLY A 35 11.14 6.92 -2.49
N LYS A 36 11.72 5.99 -1.72
CA LYS A 36 12.67 5.00 -2.24
C LYS A 36 12.10 3.61 -2.45
N THR A 37 11.00 3.27 -1.78
CA THR A 37 10.39 1.94 -1.86
C THR A 37 8.92 2.04 -2.19
N LEU A 38 8.45 1.18 -3.08
CA LEU A 38 7.04 0.99 -3.40
C LEU A 38 6.64 -0.44 -3.02
N PHE A 39 5.52 -0.57 -2.32
CA PHE A 39 4.86 -1.84 -2.07
C PHE A 39 3.62 -1.95 -2.96
N VAL A 40 3.45 -3.10 -3.61
CA VAL A 40 2.30 -3.38 -4.46
C VAL A 40 1.77 -4.76 -4.13
N ALA A 41 0.52 -4.82 -3.72
CA ALA A 41 -0.18 -6.09 -3.50
C ALA A 41 -0.79 -6.58 -4.80
N ASP A 42 -0.47 -7.81 -5.17
CA ASP A 42 -1.05 -8.54 -6.28
C ASP A 42 -2.08 -9.53 -5.75
N ILE A 43 -3.36 -9.18 -5.82
CA ILE A 43 -4.43 -10.05 -5.31
C ILE A 43 -4.61 -11.30 -6.16
N GLY A 44 -4.31 -11.23 -7.45
CA GLY A 44 -4.35 -12.38 -8.37
C GLY A 44 -3.30 -13.43 -8.06
N ASP A 45 -2.16 -13.02 -7.52
CA ASP A 45 -1.07 -13.91 -7.09
C ASP A 45 -1.05 -14.15 -5.58
N ARG A 46 -1.91 -13.45 -4.82
CA ARG A 46 -1.97 -13.46 -3.34
C ARG A 46 -0.62 -13.16 -2.70
N LYS A 47 0.08 -12.17 -3.25
CA LYS A 47 1.41 -11.73 -2.82
C LYS A 47 1.49 -10.23 -2.76
N THR A 48 2.38 -9.72 -1.92
CA THR A 48 2.81 -8.32 -1.95
C THR A 48 4.27 -8.27 -2.31
N TYR A 49 4.59 -7.41 -3.27
CA TYR A 49 5.94 -7.18 -3.75
C TYR A 49 6.45 -5.82 -3.28
N ARG A 50 7.75 -5.73 -3.09
CA ARG A 50 8.44 -4.45 -2.93
C ARG A 50 9.30 -4.18 -4.17
N PHE A 51 9.42 -2.90 -4.50
CA PHE A 51 10.26 -2.38 -5.57
C PHE A 51 11.11 -1.24 -5.05
N ASP A 52 12.29 -1.07 -5.62
CA ASP A 52 13.06 0.14 -5.44
C ASP A 52 12.63 1.18 -6.49
N ILE A 53 12.34 2.42 -6.04
CA ILE A 53 11.97 3.53 -6.91
C ILE A 53 13.24 4.25 -7.34
N GLN A 54 13.46 4.37 -8.63
CA GLN A 54 14.60 5.10 -9.19
C GLN A 54 14.30 6.60 -9.34
N PRO A 55 15.31 7.48 -9.43
CA PRO A 55 15.10 8.92 -9.58
C PRO A 55 14.24 9.32 -10.79
N ASP A 56 14.23 8.53 -11.86
CA ASP A 56 13.39 8.73 -13.04
C ASP A 56 11.98 8.17 -12.92
N GLY A 57 11.61 7.60 -11.76
CA GLY A 57 10.32 6.96 -11.50
C GLY A 57 10.21 5.51 -11.96
N SER A 58 11.22 4.93 -12.58
CA SER A 58 11.24 3.52 -12.93
C SER A 58 11.38 2.66 -11.67
N LEU A 59 10.94 1.40 -11.77
CA LEU A 59 10.97 0.43 -10.68
C LEU A 59 11.99 -0.68 -10.97
N THR A 60 12.77 -1.02 -9.96
CA THR A 60 13.78 -2.09 -10.03
C THR A 60 13.68 -3.00 -8.79
N ASN A 61 14.45 -4.09 -8.78
CA ASN A 61 14.58 -4.99 -7.64
C ASN A 61 13.23 -5.51 -7.10
N GLN A 62 12.34 -5.95 -8.00
CA GLN A 62 11.11 -6.63 -7.58
C GLN A 62 11.44 -7.80 -6.66
N LYS A 63 10.94 -7.77 -5.43
CA LYS A 63 11.13 -8.84 -4.43
C LYS A 63 9.81 -9.17 -3.77
N LEU A 64 9.59 -10.45 -3.51
CA LEU A 64 8.50 -10.87 -2.64
C LEU A 64 8.69 -10.25 -1.26
N PHE A 65 7.65 -9.56 -0.76
CA PHE A 65 7.61 -9.02 0.59
C PHE A 65 6.87 -9.96 1.53
N CYS A 66 5.64 -10.38 1.16
CA CYS A 66 4.88 -11.37 1.92
C CYS A 66 3.88 -12.11 1.02
N GLU A 67 3.41 -13.26 1.50
CA GLU A 67 2.41 -14.10 0.80
C GLU A 67 0.99 -13.70 1.21
N LEU A 68 0.61 -12.46 0.93
CA LEU A 68 -0.74 -11.93 1.10
C LEU A 68 -0.99 -10.85 0.05
N GLY A 69 -2.11 -10.94 -0.67
CA GLY A 69 -2.65 -9.86 -1.48
C GLY A 69 -3.48 -8.90 -0.62
N SER A 70 -3.77 -7.70 -1.12
CA SER A 70 -4.54 -6.70 -0.38
C SER A 70 -5.23 -5.74 -1.33
N ASP A 71 -6.46 -5.32 -0.99
CA ASP A 71 -7.14 -4.22 -1.70
C ASP A 71 -6.52 -2.89 -1.35
N GLY A 72 -6.49 -2.54 -0.06
CA GLY A 72 -5.89 -1.33 0.44
C GLY A 72 -4.77 -1.62 1.43
N MET A 73 -3.85 -0.70 1.59
CA MET A 73 -2.76 -0.83 2.55
C MET A 73 -2.29 0.52 3.06
N THR A 74 -1.64 0.51 4.21
CA THR A 74 -0.94 1.67 4.75
C THR A 74 0.33 1.23 5.49
N ILE A 75 1.16 2.19 5.87
CA ILE A 75 2.44 1.94 6.53
C ILE A 75 2.60 2.89 7.73
N ASP A 76 3.17 2.40 8.83
CA ASP A 76 3.48 3.22 9.99
C ASP A 76 4.91 3.78 9.98
N SER A 77 5.24 4.58 11.00
CA SER A 77 6.54 5.23 11.12
C SER A 77 7.72 4.27 11.38
N GLU A 78 7.43 3.03 11.79
CA GLU A 78 8.43 1.99 12.00
C GLU A 78 8.65 1.14 10.74
N GLY A 79 7.85 1.39 9.68
CA GLY A 79 7.87 0.65 8.44
C GLY A 79 7.05 -0.64 8.47
N ASN A 80 6.13 -0.79 9.44
CA ASN A 80 5.20 -1.91 9.44
C ASN A 80 4.09 -1.67 8.42
N LEU A 81 3.78 -2.68 7.62
CA LEU A 81 2.76 -2.65 6.58
C LEU A 81 1.46 -3.25 7.08
N TYR A 82 0.37 -2.54 6.88
CA TYR A 82 -1.00 -2.93 7.24
C TYR A 82 -1.74 -3.31 5.98
N LEU A 83 -2.07 -4.58 5.82
CA LEU A 83 -2.71 -5.15 4.64
C LEU A 83 -4.15 -5.57 4.94
N THR A 84 -5.08 -5.16 4.10
CA THR A 84 -6.50 -5.54 4.21
C THR A 84 -6.78 -6.91 3.60
N GLY A 85 -7.85 -7.53 4.06
CA GLY A 85 -8.34 -8.83 3.61
C GLY A 85 -9.37 -9.35 4.61
N ARG A 86 -9.10 -10.45 5.29
CA ARG A 86 -9.85 -10.86 6.47
C ARG A 86 -9.32 -10.07 7.67
N GLY A 87 -9.97 -8.95 8.01
CA GLY A 87 -9.42 -7.98 8.95
C GLY A 87 -8.19 -7.26 8.38
N VAL A 88 -7.28 -6.83 9.25
CA VAL A 88 -6.03 -6.18 8.86
C VAL A 88 -4.84 -6.98 9.39
N SER A 89 -4.01 -7.47 8.49
CA SER A 89 -2.75 -8.17 8.84
C SER A 89 -1.61 -7.17 8.88
N VAL A 90 -0.78 -7.23 9.92
CA VAL A 90 0.36 -6.33 10.09
C VAL A 90 1.66 -7.10 9.89
N PHE A 91 2.51 -6.58 9.02
CA PHE A 91 3.83 -7.16 8.71
C PHE A 91 4.93 -6.17 9.07
N ASP A 92 6.00 -6.65 9.68
CA ASP A 92 7.18 -5.82 9.91
C ASP A 92 7.93 -5.53 8.58
N LYS A 93 8.91 -4.64 8.65
CA LYS A 93 9.72 -4.23 7.49
C LYS A 93 10.47 -5.38 6.78
N THR A 94 10.52 -6.55 7.39
CA THR A 94 11.14 -7.77 6.81
C THR A 94 10.13 -8.66 6.08
N GLY A 95 8.83 -8.34 6.17
CA GLY A 95 7.74 -9.14 5.60
C GLY A 95 7.25 -10.25 6.52
N ARG A 96 7.66 -10.24 7.81
CA ARG A 96 7.15 -11.18 8.80
C ARG A 96 5.84 -10.64 9.39
N LYS A 97 4.80 -11.46 9.43
CA LYS A 97 3.56 -11.12 10.11
C LYS A 97 3.78 -10.99 11.61
N ILE A 98 3.40 -9.85 12.18
CA ILE A 98 3.60 -9.52 13.60
C ILE A 98 2.29 -9.30 14.35
N ASP A 99 1.18 -9.00 13.65
CA ASP A 99 -0.10 -8.75 14.31
C ASP A 99 -1.28 -9.02 13.36
N GLN A 100 -2.48 -9.08 13.95
CA GLN A 100 -3.76 -9.24 13.26
C GLN A 100 -4.82 -8.41 13.98
N ILE A 101 -5.48 -7.51 13.25
CA ILE A 101 -6.62 -6.75 13.75
C ILE A 101 -7.88 -7.40 13.19
N ASP A 102 -8.62 -8.08 14.04
CA ASP A 102 -9.87 -8.71 13.65
C ASP A 102 -10.98 -7.65 13.54
N ILE A 103 -11.72 -7.72 12.45
CA ILE A 103 -12.88 -6.87 12.18
C ILE A 103 -14.10 -7.80 12.06
N PRO A 104 -15.25 -7.47 12.69
CA PRO A 104 -16.44 -8.33 12.67
C PRO A 104 -17.21 -8.24 11.34
N GLU A 105 -16.47 -8.32 10.24
CA GLU A 105 -16.95 -8.25 8.86
C GLU A 105 -16.25 -9.30 8.00
N SER A 106 -16.92 -9.72 6.94
CA SER A 106 -16.38 -10.75 6.03
C SER A 106 -15.21 -10.24 5.19
N TRP A 107 -15.15 -8.94 4.95
CA TRP A 107 -14.14 -8.32 4.09
C TRP A 107 -13.73 -6.93 4.57
N THR A 108 -12.44 -6.66 4.56
CA THR A 108 -11.85 -5.34 4.84
C THR A 108 -11.22 -4.79 3.56
N ALA A 109 -11.64 -3.60 3.16
CA ALA A 109 -11.30 -3.02 1.86
C ALA A 109 -10.11 -2.08 1.91
N ASN A 110 -10.08 -1.14 2.87
CA ASN A 110 -9.06 -0.11 2.90
C ASN A 110 -8.74 0.36 4.32
N VAL A 111 -7.57 0.93 4.49
CA VAL A 111 -7.05 1.43 5.77
C VAL A 111 -6.32 2.76 5.58
N CYS A 112 -6.44 3.64 6.58
CA CYS A 112 -5.79 4.93 6.56
C CYS A 112 -5.48 5.40 7.98
N PHE A 113 -4.28 5.91 8.23
CA PHE A 113 -3.95 6.59 9.47
C PHE A 113 -4.52 8.00 9.49
N GLY A 114 -5.06 8.40 10.64
CA GLY A 114 -5.61 9.74 10.87
C GLY A 114 -5.60 10.14 12.34
N GLY A 115 -6.29 11.25 12.63
CA GLY A 115 -6.26 11.91 13.94
C GLY A 115 -5.07 12.87 14.08
N ALA A 116 -5.13 13.76 15.09
CA ALA A 116 -4.11 14.79 15.29
C ALA A 116 -2.71 14.20 15.54
N ASP A 117 -2.62 13.08 16.25
CA ASP A 117 -1.38 12.36 16.54
C ASP A 117 -1.05 11.27 15.50
N ARG A 118 -1.95 11.06 14.51
CA ARG A 118 -1.83 10.05 13.45
C ARG A 118 -1.68 8.61 13.97
N LYS A 119 -2.25 8.32 15.13
CA LYS A 119 -2.26 6.98 15.75
C LYS A 119 -3.61 6.29 15.68
N THR A 120 -4.59 6.86 15.00
CA THR A 120 -5.87 6.22 14.75
C THR A 120 -5.85 5.61 13.36
N LEU A 121 -6.04 4.30 13.27
CA LEU A 121 -6.24 3.59 12.02
C LEU A 121 -7.74 3.53 11.74
N PHE A 122 -8.17 4.11 10.62
CA PHE A 122 -9.52 4.01 10.08
C PHE A 122 -9.57 2.86 9.07
N ILE A 123 -10.65 2.11 9.10
CA ILE A 123 -10.77 0.85 8.37
C ILE A 123 -12.16 0.78 7.74
N THR A 124 -12.23 0.67 6.43
CA THR A 124 -13.49 0.36 5.73
C THR A 124 -13.62 -1.15 5.58
N ALA A 125 -14.77 -1.68 6.01
CA ALA A 125 -15.03 -3.11 5.96
C ALA A 125 -16.51 -3.38 5.68
N SER A 126 -16.82 -4.03 4.58
CA SER A 126 -18.19 -4.32 4.13
C SER A 126 -19.11 -3.08 4.23
N LYS A 127 -19.97 -3.04 5.23
CA LYS A 127 -20.89 -1.92 5.49
C LYS A 127 -20.42 -0.98 6.60
N GLY A 128 -19.28 -1.27 7.23
CA GLY A 128 -18.79 -0.57 8.41
C GLY A 128 -17.60 0.33 8.14
N LEU A 129 -17.51 1.41 8.91
CA LEU A 129 -16.31 2.20 9.09
C LEU A 129 -15.87 2.04 10.54
N TYR A 130 -14.69 1.53 10.74
CA TYR A 130 -14.11 1.22 12.05
C TYR A 130 -12.92 2.11 12.35
N SER A 131 -12.58 2.24 13.60
CA SER A 131 -11.33 2.87 14.03
C SER A 131 -10.71 2.10 15.19
N VAL A 132 -9.39 2.09 15.21
CA VAL A 132 -8.60 1.49 16.29
C VAL A 132 -7.38 2.33 16.59
N ARG A 133 -7.00 2.41 17.87
CA ARG A 133 -5.78 3.09 18.29
C ARG A 133 -4.59 2.17 18.11
N ILE A 134 -3.60 2.65 17.37
CA ILE A 134 -2.35 1.95 17.10
C ILE A 134 -1.21 2.57 17.93
N ARG A 135 -0.26 1.75 18.33
CA ARG A 135 0.90 2.18 19.12
C ARG A 135 1.78 3.17 18.36
N PHE A 136 2.05 2.88 17.10
CA PHE A 136 2.88 3.69 16.24
C PHE A 136 2.02 4.67 15.42
N LYS A 137 2.56 5.80 15.04
CA LYS A 137 1.88 6.72 14.13
C LYS A 137 2.05 6.27 12.67
N GLY A 138 1.12 6.65 11.80
CA GLY A 138 1.32 6.51 10.36
C GLY A 138 2.59 7.23 9.91
N GLN A 139 3.23 6.75 8.84
CA GLN A 139 4.44 7.38 8.30
C GLN A 139 4.21 8.88 8.02
N ASP A 140 5.26 9.69 8.15
CA ASP A 140 5.19 11.09 7.77
C ASP A 140 4.99 11.21 6.25
N GLN A 141 4.20 12.19 5.82
CA GLN A 141 4.15 12.51 4.40
C GLN A 141 5.47 13.18 4.00
N ALA A 142 5.98 12.84 2.83
CA ALA A 142 7.11 13.56 2.25
C ALA A 142 6.76 15.05 2.15
N LYS A 143 7.66 15.90 2.65
CA LYS A 143 7.52 17.35 2.55
C LYS A 143 7.81 17.80 1.13
#